data_475eefaa1024aea03c2dd60fe4f90f0d
#
_entry.id   475eefaa1024aea03c2dd60fe4f90f0d
#
_cell.length_a   1.000
_cell.length_b   1.000
_cell.length_c   1.000
_cell.angle_alpha   90.00
_cell.angle_beta   90.00
_cell.angle_gamma   90.00
#
_symmetry.space_group_name_H-M   'P 1'
#
loop_
_entity.id
_entity.type
_entity.pdbx_description
1 polymer ?
#
loop_
_entity_poly.entity_id
_entity_poly.type
_entity_poly.pdbx_seq_one_letter_code
_entity_poly.pdbx_strand_id
1 'polypeptide(L)'
;MPHPSPDPGRNEPELKDAVRDFWNADPCGSRYLGDRADFEAHARARYELEPYIHEFAGFAQSSGQRVLEVGVGMGADYLEWLKAGAQATGVDISSASVEWAKRRSELAGYTPDLRVSDAERLPFSDNTFDIVYSYGVMHHSPDTPQCIGEARRVLKPGGALRIMIYHHPSLTGLMLWLRYGWLRGRSLRETVRDRLESPGTKSYTEDEARAMLQGFEGIEMRQVFSPGDLLLNEPSARFQGWAYRMVWRLYPRFLVRRLGKKWGLFLLISARKAGAG
;
A
#
# COMPACT_ATOMS: atom_id res chain seq x y z
N MET A 1 15.11 1.03 16.87
CA MET A 1 14.55 0.74 18.20
C MET A 1 13.41 -0.24 18.02
N PRO A 2 13.14 -1.19 18.92
CA PRO A 2 11.95 -2.03 18.80
C PRO A 2 10.72 -1.13 18.99
N HIS A 3 9.81 -1.11 18.00
CA HIS A 3 8.52 -0.45 18.18
C HIS A 3 7.77 -1.13 19.33
N PRO A 4 7.15 -0.36 20.25
CA PRO A 4 6.29 -0.93 21.25
C PRO A 4 5.17 -1.72 20.56
N SER A 5 4.86 -2.91 21.09
CA SER A 5 3.72 -3.69 20.63
C SER A 5 2.47 -2.82 20.76
N PRO A 6 1.58 -2.77 19.74
CA PRO A 6 0.33 -2.04 19.90
C PRO A 6 -0.45 -2.64 21.06
N ASP A 7 -0.88 -1.78 21.96
CA ASP A 7 -1.74 -2.12 23.07
C ASP A 7 -3.09 -2.63 22.51
N PRO A 8 -3.53 -3.86 22.79
CA PRO A 8 -4.80 -4.39 22.31
C PRO A 8 -6.03 -3.63 22.85
N GLY A 9 -5.85 -2.67 23.74
CA GLY A 9 -6.88 -1.80 24.31
C GLY A 9 -6.99 -0.41 23.69
N ARG A 10 -6.19 -0.08 22.65
CA ARG A 10 -6.32 1.23 21.97
C ARG A 10 -7.66 1.34 21.27
N ASN A 11 -8.37 2.45 21.52
CA ASN A 11 -9.57 2.81 20.76
C ASN A 11 -9.20 3.23 19.33
N GLU A 12 -10.16 3.25 18.41
CA GLU A 12 -9.94 3.57 16.99
C GLU A 12 -9.26 4.93 16.75
N PRO A 13 -9.62 6.03 17.43
CA PRO A 13 -8.92 7.31 17.30
C PRO A 13 -7.45 7.25 17.69
N GLU A 14 -7.11 6.58 18.77
CA GLU A 14 -5.72 6.42 19.24
C GLU A 14 -4.88 5.57 18.27
N LEU A 15 -5.48 4.56 17.65
CA LEU A 15 -4.80 3.76 16.62
C LEU A 15 -4.55 4.59 15.36
N LYS A 16 -5.51 5.43 14.95
CA LYS A 16 -5.37 6.32 13.79
C LYS A 16 -4.26 7.34 14.00
N ASP A 17 -4.19 7.95 15.17
CA ASP A 17 -3.11 8.87 15.54
C ASP A 17 -1.75 8.17 15.52
N ALA A 18 -1.66 6.94 16.06
CA ALA A 18 -0.43 6.16 16.03
C ALA A 18 0.02 5.80 14.61
N VAL A 19 -0.90 5.50 13.69
CA VAL A 19 -0.61 5.27 12.28
C VAL A 19 -0.11 6.53 11.61
N ARG A 20 -0.79 7.66 11.82
CA ARG A 20 -0.35 8.98 11.29
C ARG A 20 1.05 9.34 11.79
N ASP A 21 1.31 9.21 13.07
CA ASP A 21 2.58 9.56 13.69
C ASP A 21 3.71 8.64 13.19
N PHE A 22 3.41 7.35 12.97
CA PHE A 22 4.35 6.41 12.37
C PHE A 22 4.77 6.87 10.97
N TRP A 23 3.81 7.21 10.10
CA TRP A 23 4.10 7.63 8.72
C TRP A 23 4.65 9.07 8.62
N ASN A 24 4.40 9.93 9.61
CA ASN A 24 5.07 11.23 9.70
C ASN A 24 6.53 11.08 10.10
N ALA A 25 6.87 10.12 10.98
CA ALA A 25 8.23 9.92 11.46
C ALA A 25 9.12 9.19 10.43
N ASP A 26 8.54 8.25 9.67
CA ASP A 26 9.30 7.46 8.68
C ASP A 26 8.43 7.20 7.42
N PRO A 27 8.27 8.21 6.56
CA PRO A 27 7.55 8.05 5.30
C PRO A 27 8.19 6.96 4.43
N CYS A 28 7.37 6.19 3.74
CA CYS A 28 7.86 5.12 2.86
C CYS A 28 8.85 5.67 1.82
N GLY A 29 10.11 5.25 1.89
CA GLY A 29 11.18 5.77 1.02
C GLY A 29 11.99 6.93 1.59
N SER A 30 11.84 7.28 2.87
CA SER A 30 12.53 8.38 3.57
C SER A 30 14.07 8.40 3.44
N ARG A 31 14.71 7.30 3.06
CA ARG A 31 16.15 7.22 2.76
C ARG A 31 16.58 8.00 1.49
N TYR A 32 15.63 8.39 0.64
CA TYR A 32 15.85 9.19 -0.55
C TYR A 32 15.42 10.63 -0.28
N LEU A 33 16.26 11.37 0.45
CA LEU A 33 15.92 12.70 0.94
C LEU A 33 16.64 13.75 0.11
N GLY A 34 16.03 14.32 -0.90
CA GLY A 34 16.69 15.45 -1.36
C GLY A 34 16.32 16.05 -2.70
N ASP A 35 17.07 15.75 -3.71
CA ASP A 35 16.97 16.36 -5.00
C ASP A 35 16.19 15.48 -6.00
N ARG A 36 16.15 15.94 -7.24
CA ARG A 36 15.49 15.25 -8.34
C ARG A 36 16.09 13.85 -8.58
N ALA A 37 17.41 13.70 -8.45
CA ALA A 37 18.09 12.43 -8.69
C ALA A 37 17.70 11.38 -7.66
N ASP A 38 17.53 11.77 -6.40
CA ASP A 38 17.05 10.90 -5.33
C ASP A 38 15.62 10.40 -5.60
N PHE A 39 14.72 11.30 -6.03
CA PHE A 39 13.35 10.91 -6.38
C PHE A 39 13.29 9.97 -7.59
N GLU A 40 14.16 10.18 -8.58
CA GLU A 40 14.29 9.28 -9.73
C GLU A 40 14.87 7.92 -9.32
N ALA A 41 15.86 7.89 -8.43
CA ALA A 41 16.41 6.65 -7.88
C ALA A 41 15.37 5.86 -7.09
N HIS A 42 14.56 6.55 -6.26
CA HIS A 42 13.44 5.94 -5.54
C HIS A 42 12.42 5.32 -6.50
N ALA A 43 12.01 6.05 -7.55
CA ALA A 43 11.05 5.53 -8.52
C ALA A 43 11.61 4.31 -9.27
N ARG A 44 12.88 4.36 -9.72
CA ARG A 44 13.54 3.22 -10.35
C ARG A 44 13.54 2.00 -9.44
N ALA A 45 13.99 2.15 -8.19
CA ALA A 45 14.04 1.04 -7.23
C ALA A 45 12.64 0.44 -6.99
N ARG A 46 11.60 1.27 -6.87
CA ARG A 46 10.22 0.85 -6.70
C ARG A 46 9.75 -0.01 -7.88
N TYR A 47 9.88 0.50 -9.11
CA TYR A 47 9.35 -0.17 -10.30
C TYR A 47 10.23 -1.36 -10.76
N GLU A 48 11.51 -1.39 -10.42
CA GLU A 48 12.35 -2.58 -10.59
C GLU A 48 11.91 -3.72 -9.65
N LEU A 49 11.54 -3.41 -8.42
CA LEU A 49 11.04 -4.40 -7.46
C LEU A 49 9.60 -4.83 -7.76
N GLU A 50 8.77 -3.93 -8.27
CA GLU A 50 7.33 -4.11 -8.48
C GLU A 50 6.92 -3.68 -9.92
N PRO A 51 7.45 -4.35 -10.96
CA PRO A 51 7.28 -3.91 -12.35
C PRO A 51 5.84 -3.95 -12.86
N TYR A 52 4.97 -4.69 -12.18
CA TYR A 52 3.55 -4.80 -12.52
C TYR A 52 2.71 -3.57 -12.13
N ILE A 53 3.26 -2.61 -11.37
CA ILE A 53 2.51 -1.42 -10.92
C ILE A 53 2.00 -0.61 -12.11
N HIS A 54 2.82 -0.37 -13.13
CA HIS A 54 2.42 0.42 -14.30
C HIS A 54 1.19 -0.16 -15.01
N GLU A 55 1.17 -1.49 -15.20
CA GLU A 55 0.03 -2.19 -15.80
C GLU A 55 -1.19 -2.15 -14.87
N PHE A 56 -0.99 -2.47 -13.59
CA PHE A 56 -2.05 -2.52 -12.58
C PHE A 56 -2.69 -1.14 -12.36
N ALA A 57 -1.90 -0.11 -12.20
CA ALA A 57 -2.39 1.27 -12.07
C ALA A 57 -3.04 1.76 -13.37
N GLY A 58 -2.52 1.36 -14.54
CA GLY A 58 -3.02 1.77 -15.85
C GLY A 58 -2.76 3.25 -16.13
N PHE A 59 -1.60 3.76 -15.75
CA PHE A 59 -1.23 5.16 -15.95
C PHE A 59 -1.42 5.60 -17.42
N ALA A 60 -0.94 4.80 -18.38
CA ALA A 60 -0.98 5.16 -19.78
C ALA A 60 -2.38 5.40 -20.37
N GLN A 61 -3.42 4.88 -19.74
CA GLN A 61 -4.81 5.01 -20.19
C GLN A 61 -5.58 6.11 -19.44
N SER A 62 -4.93 6.88 -18.57
CA SER A 62 -5.60 7.82 -17.66
C SER A 62 -5.65 9.27 -18.17
N SER A 63 -5.13 9.55 -19.35
CA SER A 63 -5.11 10.91 -19.91
C SER A 63 -6.52 11.54 -19.91
N GLY A 64 -6.63 12.74 -19.35
CA GLY A 64 -7.88 13.49 -19.21
C GLY A 64 -8.85 12.96 -18.14
N GLN A 65 -8.58 11.80 -17.53
CA GLN A 65 -9.43 11.25 -16.45
C GLN A 65 -9.16 11.92 -15.11
N ARG A 66 -10.20 12.02 -14.30
CA ARG A 66 -10.09 12.46 -12.90
C ARG A 66 -9.67 11.28 -12.02
N VAL A 67 -8.47 11.34 -11.48
CA VAL A 67 -7.88 10.27 -10.66
C VAL A 67 -7.73 10.75 -9.23
N LEU A 68 -8.14 9.91 -8.27
CA LEU A 68 -7.80 10.07 -6.86
C LEU A 68 -6.79 9.01 -6.47
N GLU A 69 -5.63 9.42 -5.98
CA GLU A 69 -4.70 8.55 -5.29
C GLU A 69 -4.84 8.70 -3.78
N VAL A 70 -5.15 7.59 -3.08
CA VAL A 70 -5.27 7.53 -1.62
C VAL A 70 -4.02 6.90 -1.04
N GLY A 71 -3.26 7.70 -0.28
CA GLY A 71 -1.95 7.34 0.26
C GLY A 71 -0.83 7.58 -0.73
N VAL A 72 -0.54 8.86 -1.03
CA VAL A 72 0.46 9.23 -2.05
C VAL A 72 1.91 8.92 -1.63
N GLY A 73 2.18 8.76 -0.34
CA GLY A 73 3.53 8.56 0.17
C GLY A 73 4.50 9.61 -0.37
N MET A 74 5.64 9.19 -0.92
CA MET A 74 6.60 10.09 -1.55
C MET A 74 6.25 10.47 -3.01
N GLY A 75 5.03 10.18 -3.48
CA GLY A 75 4.49 10.65 -4.75
C GLY A 75 5.08 9.98 -6.00
N ALA A 76 5.60 8.76 -5.92
CA ALA A 76 6.14 8.08 -7.09
C ALA A 76 5.03 7.77 -8.10
N ASP A 77 3.96 7.11 -7.65
CA ASP A 77 2.82 6.75 -8.49
C ASP A 77 2.01 8.00 -8.86
N TYR A 78 1.87 8.95 -7.92
CA TYR A 78 1.21 10.23 -8.17
C TYR A 78 1.83 11.01 -9.33
N LEU A 79 3.15 11.05 -9.41
CA LEU A 79 3.85 11.69 -10.52
C LEU A 79 3.58 10.99 -11.87
N GLU A 80 3.43 9.67 -11.88
CA GLU A 80 3.11 8.93 -13.12
C GLU A 80 1.71 9.30 -13.64
N TRP A 81 0.72 9.54 -12.75
CA TRP A 81 -0.58 10.08 -13.16
C TRP A 81 -0.46 11.44 -13.84
N LEU A 82 0.34 12.35 -13.26
CA LEU A 82 0.57 13.68 -13.83
C LEU A 82 1.26 13.59 -15.19
N LYS A 83 2.29 12.75 -15.33
CA LYS A 83 2.99 12.49 -16.61
C LYS A 83 2.07 11.92 -17.67
N ALA A 84 1.12 11.09 -17.29
CA ALA A 84 0.13 10.51 -18.19
C ALA A 84 -0.97 11.50 -18.62
N GLY A 85 -0.97 12.73 -18.09
CA GLY A 85 -1.97 13.75 -18.41
C GLY A 85 -3.31 13.56 -17.68
N ALA A 86 -3.33 12.82 -16.57
CA ALA A 86 -4.51 12.72 -15.73
C ALA A 86 -4.74 14.00 -14.92
N GLN A 87 -6.00 14.28 -14.58
CA GLN A 87 -6.39 15.27 -13.58
C GLN A 87 -6.29 14.61 -12.19
N ALA A 88 -5.06 14.49 -11.69
CA ALA A 88 -4.77 13.74 -10.49
C ALA A 88 -4.92 14.60 -9.23
N THR A 89 -5.70 14.12 -8.27
CA THR A 89 -5.76 14.59 -6.89
C THR A 89 -5.17 13.50 -6.00
N GLY A 90 -4.35 13.88 -5.03
CA GLY A 90 -3.75 12.93 -4.07
C GLY A 90 -4.07 13.28 -2.63
N VAL A 91 -4.25 12.25 -1.80
CA VAL A 91 -4.44 12.41 -0.36
C VAL A 91 -3.51 11.49 0.42
N ASP A 92 -3.09 11.94 1.60
CA ASP A 92 -2.36 11.13 2.57
C ASP A 92 -2.72 11.60 3.99
N ILE A 93 -2.68 10.69 4.96
CA ILE A 93 -2.89 11.04 6.37
C ILE A 93 -1.65 11.75 6.96
N SER A 94 -0.47 11.50 6.38
CA SER A 94 0.81 12.07 6.76
C SER A 94 1.06 13.39 6.03
N SER A 95 1.21 14.48 6.77
CA SER A 95 1.62 15.76 6.20
C SER A 95 3.03 15.71 5.61
N ALA A 96 3.93 14.92 6.18
CA ALA A 96 5.27 14.71 5.65
C ALA A 96 5.24 14.06 4.26
N SER A 97 4.39 13.04 4.07
CA SER A 97 4.19 12.39 2.75
C SER A 97 3.65 13.39 1.72
N VAL A 98 2.65 14.21 2.10
CA VAL A 98 2.09 15.23 1.21
C VAL A 98 3.16 16.24 0.77
N GLU A 99 4.00 16.73 1.68
CA GLU A 99 5.08 17.66 1.35
C GLU A 99 6.14 17.01 0.42
N TRP A 100 6.50 15.75 0.64
CA TRP A 100 7.42 15.03 -0.25
C TRP A 100 6.85 14.82 -1.65
N ALA A 101 5.58 14.40 -1.75
CA ALA A 101 4.90 14.23 -3.03
C ALA A 101 4.78 15.55 -3.79
N LYS A 102 4.49 16.65 -3.08
CA LYS A 102 4.45 18.01 -3.62
C LYS A 102 5.80 18.42 -4.19
N ARG A 103 6.86 18.33 -3.37
CA ARG A 103 8.22 18.66 -3.79
C ARG A 103 8.65 17.86 -5.02
N ARG A 104 8.37 16.56 -5.05
CA ARG A 104 8.66 15.68 -6.18
C ARG A 104 8.00 16.17 -7.46
N SER A 105 6.71 16.49 -7.38
CA SER A 105 5.92 16.94 -8.52
C SER A 105 6.40 18.29 -9.05
N GLU A 106 6.68 19.25 -8.16
CA GLU A 106 7.18 20.58 -8.50
C GLU A 106 8.57 20.52 -9.16
N LEU A 107 9.49 19.68 -8.64
CA LEU A 107 10.80 19.43 -9.26
C LEU A 107 10.69 18.80 -10.64
N ALA A 108 9.62 18.06 -10.91
CA ALA A 108 9.33 17.49 -12.21
C ALA A 108 8.59 18.48 -13.15
N GLY A 109 8.26 19.68 -12.68
CA GLY A 109 7.60 20.75 -13.48
C GLY A 109 6.07 20.68 -13.49
N TYR A 110 5.45 19.95 -12.54
CA TYR A 110 4.00 19.84 -12.42
C TYR A 110 3.47 20.63 -11.22
N THR A 111 2.23 21.08 -11.32
CA THR A 111 1.48 21.68 -10.21
C THR A 111 0.56 20.61 -9.61
N PRO A 112 0.86 20.08 -8.41
CA PRO A 112 0.07 19.02 -7.82
C PRO A 112 -1.18 19.52 -7.08
N ASP A 113 -2.27 18.73 -7.06
CA ASP A 113 -3.41 18.86 -6.15
C ASP A 113 -3.30 17.78 -5.06
N LEU A 114 -2.69 18.15 -3.94
CA LEU A 114 -2.39 17.25 -2.82
C LEU A 114 -2.96 17.79 -1.51
N ARG A 115 -3.53 16.89 -0.68
CA ARG A 115 -4.17 17.26 0.57
C ARG A 115 -3.87 16.27 1.68
N VAL A 116 -3.73 16.77 2.90
CA VAL A 116 -3.74 15.91 4.10
C VAL A 116 -5.19 15.50 4.35
N SER A 117 -5.46 14.19 4.33
CA SER A 117 -6.82 13.68 4.53
C SER A 117 -6.82 12.25 5.04
N ASP A 118 -7.87 11.91 5.77
CA ASP A 118 -8.18 10.56 6.23
C ASP A 118 -8.93 9.78 5.14
N ALA A 119 -8.45 8.58 4.82
CA ALA A 119 -9.08 7.69 3.84
C ALA A 119 -10.47 7.19 4.27
N GLU A 120 -10.76 7.18 5.58
CA GLU A 120 -12.08 6.82 6.12
C GLU A 120 -13.12 7.94 5.95
N ARG A 121 -12.67 9.16 5.57
CA ARG A 121 -13.56 10.32 5.35
C ARG A 121 -12.96 11.26 4.30
N LEU A 122 -13.14 10.93 3.04
CA LEU A 122 -12.60 11.69 1.93
C LEU A 122 -13.36 13.03 1.71
N PRO A 123 -12.65 14.17 1.60
CA PRO A 123 -13.26 15.50 1.48
C PRO A 123 -13.73 15.82 0.05
N PHE A 124 -14.36 14.86 -0.61
CA PHE A 124 -14.82 14.99 -1.99
C PHE A 124 -16.30 14.62 -2.09
N SER A 125 -16.99 15.23 -3.05
CA SER A 125 -18.37 14.89 -3.38
C SER A 125 -18.49 13.49 -3.98
N ASP A 126 -19.67 12.90 -3.89
CA ASP A 126 -19.99 11.64 -4.53
C ASP A 126 -19.77 11.73 -6.05
N ASN A 127 -19.42 10.60 -6.66
CA ASN A 127 -19.32 10.45 -8.12
C ASN A 127 -18.38 11.48 -8.78
N THR A 128 -17.25 11.74 -8.16
CA THR A 128 -16.28 12.76 -8.60
C THR A 128 -15.21 12.20 -9.52
N PHE A 129 -14.70 11.00 -9.25
CA PHE A 129 -13.50 10.45 -9.89
C PHE A 129 -13.83 9.32 -10.86
N ASP A 130 -13.05 9.23 -11.94
CA ASP A 130 -13.12 8.13 -12.90
C ASP A 130 -12.31 6.93 -12.41
N ILE A 131 -11.22 7.20 -11.66
CA ILE A 131 -10.36 6.18 -11.06
C ILE A 131 -10.10 6.55 -9.59
N VAL A 132 -10.18 5.56 -8.70
CA VAL A 132 -9.59 5.61 -7.35
C VAL A 132 -8.51 4.54 -7.27
N TYR A 133 -7.30 4.98 -6.94
CA TYR A 133 -6.12 4.15 -6.78
C TYR A 133 -5.59 4.26 -5.36
N SER A 134 -5.20 3.12 -4.76
CA SER A 134 -4.56 3.09 -3.46
C SER A 134 -3.62 1.88 -3.35
N TYR A 135 -2.35 2.12 -3.16
CA TYR A 135 -1.36 1.04 -3.15
C TYR A 135 -0.66 0.94 -1.80
N GLY A 136 -1.00 -0.10 -1.03
CA GLY A 136 -0.34 -0.36 0.25
C GLY A 136 -0.80 0.53 1.40
N VAL A 137 -2.06 1.01 1.42
CA VAL A 137 -2.51 2.04 2.36
C VAL A 137 -3.71 1.61 3.21
N MET A 138 -4.83 1.23 2.58
CA MET A 138 -6.11 1.07 3.28
C MET A 138 -6.10 0.02 4.39
N HIS A 139 -5.23 -0.99 4.31
CA HIS A 139 -5.08 -2.02 5.34
C HIS A 139 -4.32 -1.55 6.60
N HIS A 140 -3.78 -0.33 6.59
CA HIS A 140 -3.22 0.33 7.77
C HIS A 140 -4.27 1.15 8.55
N SER A 141 -5.37 1.50 7.89
CA SER A 141 -6.47 2.22 8.54
C SER A 141 -7.16 1.34 9.59
N PRO A 142 -7.62 1.89 10.73
CA PRO A 142 -8.50 1.18 11.68
C PRO A 142 -9.72 0.55 11.02
N ASP A 143 -10.36 1.21 10.06
CA ASP A 143 -11.53 0.73 9.34
C ASP A 143 -11.29 0.63 7.82
N THR A 144 -10.69 -0.48 7.38
CA THR A 144 -10.47 -0.75 5.95
C THR A 144 -11.78 -0.82 5.13
N PRO A 145 -12.87 -1.46 5.61
CA PRO A 145 -14.16 -1.41 4.94
C PRO A 145 -14.69 0.01 4.71
N GLN A 146 -14.53 0.90 5.68
CA GLN A 146 -14.92 2.30 5.55
C GLN A 146 -14.10 3.02 4.47
N CYS A 147 -12.79 2.79 4.40
CA CYS A 147 -11.95 3.33 3.33
C CYS A 147 -12.44 2.90 1.94
N ILE A 148 -12.79 1.62 1.78
CA ILE A 148 -13.33 1.07 0.52
C ILE A 148 -14.72 1.66 0.23
N GLY A 149 -15.55 1.86 1.26
CA GLY A 149 -16.84 2.54 1.17
C GLY A 149 -16.72 3.99 0.67
N GLU A 150 -15.78 4.75 1.20
CA GLU A 150 -15.46 6.11 0.76
C GLU A 150 -14.91 6.14 -0.67
N ALA A 151 -14.01 5.21 -1.03
CA ALA A 151 -13.54 5.06 -2.40
C ALA A 151 -14.71 4.80 -3.37
N ARG A 152 -15.66 3.94 -3.00
CA ARG A 152 -16.88 3.70 -3.78
C ARG A 152 -17.76 4.96 -3.88
N ARG A 153 -17.94 5.69 -2.78
CA ARG A 153 -18.75 6.90 -2.74
C ARG A 153 -18.25 7.94 -3.75
N VAL A 154 -16.93 8.20 -3.73
CA VAL A 154 -16.35 9.25 -4.58
C VAL A 154 -16.13 8.82 -6.03
N LEU A 155 -16.14 7.51 -6.34
CA LEU A 155 -16.11 6.99 -7.71
C LEU A 155 -17.42 7.30 -8.44
N LYS A 156 -17.32 7.66 -9.71
CA LYS A 156 -18.46 7.72 -10.65
C LYS A 156 -19.03 6.31 -10.89
N PRO A 157 -20.31 6.16 -11.21
CA PRO A 157 -20.84 4.90 -11.73
C PRO A 157 -19.98 4.39 -12.90
N GLY A 158 -19.59 3.12 -12.89
CA GLY A 158 -18.67 2.52 -13.87
C GLY A 158 -17.19 2.89 -13.66
N GLY A 159 -16.87 3.80 -12.73
CA GLY A 159 -15.49 4.19 -12.41
C GLY A 159 -14.66 3.04 -11.82
N ALA A 160 -13.36 3.08 -12.04
CA ALA A 160 -12.45 2.00 -11.69
C ALA A 160 -11.87 2.17 -10.28
N LEU A 161 -11.95 1.12 -9.48
CA LEU A 161 -11.19 0.95 -8.24
C LEU A 161 -9.96 0.09 -8.54
N ARG A 162 -8.79 0.52 -8.07
CA ARG A 162 -7.55 -0.27 -8.11
C ARG A 162 -6.83 -0.13 -6.79
N ILE A 163 -6.84 -1.18 -5.99
CA ILE A 163 -6.22 -1.17 -4.66
C ILE A 163 -5.28 -2.35 -4.46
N MET A 164 -4.20 -2.13 -3.72
CA MET A 164 -3.39 -3.18 -3.16
C MET A 164 -3.52 -3.17 -1.64
N ILE A 165 -3.88 -4.33 -1.10
CA ILE A 165 -3.91 -4.60 0.34
C ILE A 165 -3.09 -5.84 0.67
N TYR A 166 -2.78 -6.06 1.96
CA TYR A 166 -2.01 -7.25 2.36
C TYR A 166 -2.88 -8.49 2.42
N HIS A 167 -2.32 -9.57 1.87
CA HIS A 167 -2.93 -10.88 1.78
C HIS A 167 -2.53 -11.80 2.94
N HIS A 168 -3.44 -12.69 3.31
CA HIS A 168 -3.24 -13.75 4.30
C HIS A 168 -3.79 -15.09 3.75
N PRO A 169 -3.00 -16.19 3.82
CA PRO A 169 -1.62 -16.27 4.33
C PRO A 169 -0.56 -15.77 3.33
N SER A 170 0.61 -15.35 3.84
CA SER A 170 1.73 -14.92 3.01
C SER A 170 3.06 -15.50 3.51
N LEU A 171 4.07 -15.58 2.63
CA LEU A 171 5.40 -16.05 3.01
C LEU A 171 6.07 -15.10 4.01
N THR A 172 5.97 -13.80 3.81
CA THR A 172 6.45 -12.81 4.76
C THR A 172 5.77 -12.98 6.11
N GLY A 173 4.45 -13.16 6.13
CA GLY A 173 3.70 -13.42 7.35
C GLY A 173 4.15 -14.70 8.04
N LEU A 174 4.37 -15.78 7.29
CA LEU A 174 4.87 -17.06 7.84
C LEU A 174 6.28 -16.91 8.44
N MET A 175 7.19 -16.21 7.75
CA MET A 175 8.54 -15.94 8.26
C MET A 175 8.52 -15.13 9.57
N LEU A 176 7.68 -14.11 9.64
CA LEU A 176 7.49 -13.33 10.86
C LEU A 176 6.92 -14.18 11.99
N TRP A 177 5.92 -15.04 11.70
CA TRP A 177 5.32 -15.91 12.68
C TRP A 177 6.30 -16.94 13.22
N LEU A 178 7.07 -17.60 12.37
CA LEU A 178 8.11 -18.55 12.79
C LEU A 178 9.14 -17.88 13.71
N ARG A 179 9.47 -16.63 13.46
CA ARG A 179 10.47 -15.89 14.24
C ARG A 179 9.93 -15.32 15.55
N TYR A 180 8.72 -14.80 15.56
CA TYR A 180 8.20 -13.99 16.67
C TYR A 180 6.91 -14.52 17.30
N GLY A 181 6.16 -15.34 16.59
CA GLY A 181 4.82 -15.80 16.99
C GLY A 181 4.79 -17.21 17.55
N TRP A 182 5.36 -18.18 16.84
CA TRP A 182 5.22 -19.60 17.12
C TRP A 182 5.56 -19.95 18.59
N LEU A 183 6.77 -19.64 19.05
CA LEU A 183 7.19 -19.93 20.42
C LEU A 183 6.44 -19.12 21.50
N ARG A 184 5.65 -18.14 21.12
CA ARG A 184 4.85 -17.29 22.00
C ARG A 184 3.35 -17.61 21.94
N GLY A 185 2.96 -18.66 21.23
CA GLY A 185 1.56 -19.07 21.08
C GLY A 185 0.68 -18.06 20.33
N ARG A 186 1.28 -17.15 19.56
CA ARG A 186 0.54 -16.15 18.78
C ARG A 186 0.09 -16.71 17.44
N SER A 187 -1.07 -16.27 16.96
CA SER A 187 -1.50 -16.56 15.60
C SER A 187 -0.64 -15.82 14.57
N LEU A 188 -0.71 -16.26 13.30
CA LEU A 188 -0.03 -15.62 12.20
C LEU A 188 -0.55 -14.18 11.99
N ARG A 189 -1.87 -13.95 12.07
CA ARG A 189 -2.49 -12.64 11.95
C ARG A 189 -2.05 -11.66 13.04
N GLU A 190 -2.06 -12.08 14.29
CA GLU A 190 -1.56 -11.26 15.40
C GLU A 190 -0.10 -10.88 15.20
N THR A 191 0.71 -11.81 14.73
CA THR A 191 2.13 -11.54 14.47
C THR A 191 2.33 -10.55 13.33
N VAL A 192 1.56 -10.67 12.25
CA VAL A 192 1.58 -9.71 11.13
C VAL A 192 1.17 -8.33 11.63
N ARG A 193 0.03 -8.22 12.32
CA ARG A 193 -0.48 -6.96 12.88
C ARG A 193 0.54 -6.23 13.74
N ASP A 194 1.31 -6.98 14.54
CA ASP A 194 2.21 -6.41 15.53
C ASP A 194 3.65 -6.21 15.02
N ARG A 195 4.02 -6.79 13.86
CA ARG A 195 5.43 -6.89 13.45
C ARG A 195 5.73 -6.52 12.01
N LEU A 196 4.70 -6.45 11.14
CA LEU A 196 4.96 -6.26 9.72
C LEU A 196 5.41 -4.83 9.43
N GLU A 197 4.59 -3.84 9.79
CA GLU A 197 4.84 -2.44 9.47
C GLU A 197 4.30 -1.48 10.54
N SER A 198 3.35 -0.61 10.18
CA SER A 198 2.72 0.32 11.12
C SER A 198 1.85 -0.39 12.17
N PRO A 199 1.57 0.24 13.31
CA PRO A 199 0.64 -0.31 14.30
C PRO A 199 -0.71 -0.66 13.69
N GLY A 200 -1.23 -1.85 13.98
CA GLY A 200 -2.57 -2.27 13.53
C GLY A 200 -2.67 -2.71 12.07
N THR A 201 -1.54 -2.91 11.37
CA THR A 201 -1.51 -3.45 10.00
C THR A 201 -2.33 -4.74 9.89
N LYS A 202 -3.25 -4.78 8.93
CA LYS A 202 -4.14 -5.91 8.68
C LYS A 202 -3.73 -6.69 7.44
N SER A 203 -4.17 -7.95 7.39
CA SER A 203 -4.07 -8.79 6.20
C SER A 203 -5.35 -9.57 6.01
N TYR A 204 -5.75 -9.79 4.77
CA TYR A 204 -7.05 -10.34 4.40
C TYR A 204 -6.92 -11.56 3.51
N THR A 205 -7.82 -12.52 3.65
CA THR A 205 -8.05 -13.54 2.62
C THR A 205 -8.78 -12.92 1.43
N GLU A 206 -8.79 -13.62 0.28
CA GLU A 206 -9.57 -13.16 -0.88
C GLU A 206 -11.07 -13.06 -0.57
N ASP A 207 -11.62 -13.98 0.23
CA ASP A 207 -13.04 -13.97 0.62
C ASP A 207 -13.36 -12.76 1.51
N GLU A 208 -12.51 -12.47 2.49
CA GLU A 208 -12.67 -11.27 3.33
C GLU A 208 -12.55 -9.98 2.51
N ALA A 209 -11.59 -9.93 1.59
CA ALA A 209 -11.43 -8.80 0.68
C ALA A 209 -12.67 -8.63 -0.22
N ARG A 210 -13.19 -9.73 -0.76
CA ARG A 210 -14.41 -9.74 -1.59
C ARG A 210 -15.64 -9.26 -0.83
N ALA A 211 -15.77 -9.65 0.44
CA ALA A 211 -16.88 -9.20 1.29
C ALA A 211 -16.91 -7.68 1.51
N MET A 212 -15.74 -7.01 1.47
CA MET A 212 -15.66 -5.55 1.58
C MET A 212 -16.02 -4.80 0.28
N LEU A 213 -16.11 -5.50 -0.86
CA LEU A 213 -16.33 -4.91 -2.19
C LEU A 213 -17.81 -4.90 -2.61
N GLN A 214 -18.73 -4.77 -1.66
CA GLN A 214 -20.15 -4.66 -1.96
C GLN A 214 -20.44 -3.40 -2.79
N GLY A 215 -21.24 -3.56 -3.85
CA GLY A 215 -21.54 -2.47 -4.81
C GLY A 215 -20.44 -2.21 -5.84
N PHE A 216 -19.47 -3.13 -5.93
CA PHE A 216 -18.57 -3.22 -7.05
C PHE A 216 -18.88 -4.44 -7.92
N GLU A 217 -18.54 -4.36 -9.20
CA GLU A 217 -18.67 -5.43 -10.19
C GLU A 217 -17.36 -5.64 -10.94
N GLY A 218 -17.24 -6.72 -11.69
CA GLY A 218 -16.01 -7.03 -12.42
C GLY A 218 -14.79 -7.17 -11.51
N ILE A 219 -14.99 -7.76 -10.32
CA ILE A 219 -13.94 -7.87 -9.29
C ILE A 219 -12.91 -8.91 -9.73
N GLU A 220 -11.71 -8.44 -10.01
CA GLU A 220 -10.53 -9.26 -10.29
C GLU A 220 -9.54 -9.14 -9.13
N MET A 221 -9.00 -10.27 -8.67
CA MET A 221 -8.02 -10.35 -7.61
C MET A 221 -6.80 -11.12 -8.08
N ARG A 222 -5.62 -10.59 -7.82
CA ARG A 222 -4.35 -11.23 -8.16
C ARG A 222 -3.37 -11.11 -7.00
N GLN A 223 -2.90 -12.24 -6.49
CA GLN A 223 -1.83 -12.27 -5.51
C GLN A 223 -0.49 -12.07 -6.21
N VAL A 224 0.37 -11.25 -5.64
CA VAL A 224 1.74 -11.04 -6.11
C VAL A 224 2.70 -11.08 -4.92
N PHE A 225 3.92 -11.53 -5.18
CA PHE A 225 4.96 -11.51 -4.17
C PHE A 225 5.42 -10.09 -3.89
N SER A 226 5.52 -9.76 -2.61
CA SER A 226 6.24 -8.57 -2.16
C SER A 226 7.75 -8.79 -2.26
N PRO A 227 8.55 -7.71 -2.26
CA PRO A 227 10.00 -7.82 -2.11
C PRO A 227 10.41 -8.62 -0.87
N GLY A 228 9.63 -8.55 0.21
CA GLY A 228 9.83 -9.31 1.45
C GLY A 228 9.62 -10.81 1.27
N ASP A 229 8.59 -11.24 0.53
CA ASP A 229 8.34 -12.66 0.26
C ASP A 229 9.49 -13.32 -0.49
N LEU A 230 10.17 -12.57 -1.34
CA LEU A 230 11.28 -13.06 -2.15
C LEU A 230 12.66 -12.71 -1.57
N LEU A 231 12.71 -12.06 -0.43
CA LEU A 231 13.94 -11.57 0.20
C LEU A 231 14.82 -10.81 -0.82
N LEU A 232 14.22 -9.88 -1.57
CA LEU A 232 14.90 -9.07 -2.59
C LEU A 232 15.62 -7.86 -2.00
N ASN A 233 15.11 -7.33 -0.89
CA ASN A 233 15.74 -6.22 -0.18
C ASN A 233 16.95 -6.70 0.60
N GLU A 234 17.98 -5.87 0.68
CA GLU A 234 19.07 -6.10 1.61
C GLU A 234 18.56 -6.24 3.05
N PRO A 235 19.18 -7.11 3.85
CA PRO A 235 18.79 -7.28 5.24
C PRO A 235 18.84 -5.95 5.97
N SER A 236 17.72 -5.51 6.53
CA SER A 236 17.71 -4.34 7.41
C SER A 236 18.63 -4.59 8.62
N ALA A 237 19.02 -3.51 9.33
CA ALA A 237 19.84 -3.60 10.54
C ALA A 237 19.28 -4.58 11.60
N ARG A 238 17.98 -4.89 11.55
CA ARG A 238 17.31 -5.89 12.40
C ARG A 238 17.64 -7.35 12.04
N PHE A 239 18.14 -7.60 10.82
CA PHE A 239 18.37 -8.94 10.27
C PHE A 239 19.86 -9.18 9.96
N GLN A 240 20.75 -8.57 10.72
CA GLN A 240 22.19 -8.77 10.59
C GLN A 240 22.62 -9.99 11.38
N GLY A 241 23.20 -10.98 10.71
CA GLY A 241 23.78 -12.18 11.30
C GLY A 241 24.20 -13.16 10.20
N TRP A 242 25.23 -13.98 10.50
CA TRP A 242 25.73 -14.96 9.53
C TRP A 242 24.64 -15.97 9.10
N ALA A 243 23.81 -16.43 10.04
CA ALA A 243 22.74 -17.38 9.78
C ALA A 243 21.68 -16.76 8.84
N TYR A 244 21.31 -15.49 9.05
CA TYR A 244 20.37 -14.80 8.18
C TYR A 244 20.94 -14.61 6.76
N ARG A 245 22.21 -14.19 6.65
CA ARG A 245 22.86 -14.05 5.35
C ARG A 245 22.93 -15.39 4.60
N MET A 246 23.14 -16.50 5.31
CA MET A 246 23.13 -17.84 4.73
C MET A 246 21.72 -18.22 4.23
N VAL A 247 20.67 -18.01 5.04
CA VAL A 247 19.27 -18.24 4.63
C VAL A 247 18.92 -17.37 3.42
N TRP A 248 19.27 -16.08 3.45
CA TRP A 248 19.03 -15.15 2.36
C TRP A 248 19.71 -15.57 1.04
N ARG A 249 20.96 -16.06 1.12
CA ARG A 249 21.73 -16.54 -0.02
C ARG A 249 21.19 -17.86 -0.59
N LEU A 250 20.75 -18.77 0.28
CA LEU A 250 20.25 -20.09 -0.09
C LEU A 250 18.73 -20.11 -0.37
N TYR A 251 18.04 -18.97 -0.16
CA TYR A 251 16.59 -18.89 -0.36
C TYR A 251 16.23 -19.23 -1.81
N PRO A 252 15.40 -20.27 -2.05
CA PRO A 252 15.16 -20.79 -3.38
C PRO A 252 14.12 -19.94 -4.14
N ARG A 253 14.45 -18.69 -4.45
CA ARG A 253 13.55 -17.69 -5.07
C ARG A 253 12.83 -18.20 -6.31
N PHE A 254 13.53 -18.99 -7.15
CA PHE A 254 12.93 -19.56 -8.36
C PHE A 254 11.82 -20.56 -8.01
N LEU A 255 12.08 -21.44 -7.04
CA LEU A 255 11.12 -22.44 -6.58
C LEU A 255 9.91 -21.76 -5.92
N VAL A 256 10.15 -20.75 -5.10
CA VAL A 256 9.11 -19.95 -4.45
C VAL A 256 8.22 -19.27 -5.49
N ARG A 257 8.82 -18.64 -6.51
CA ARG A 257 8.05 -18.00 -7.60
C ARG A 257 7.19 -19.00 -8.38
N ARG A 258 7.64 -20.24 -8.51
CA ARG A 258 6.91 -21.28 -9.26
C ARG A 258 5.79 -21.92 -8.44
N LEU A 259 6.04 -22.24 -7.17
CA LEU A 259 5.14 -23.02 -6.31
C LEU A 259 4.31 -22.16 -5.35
N GLY A 260 4.82 -21.00 -4.96
CA GLY A 260 4.23 -20.15 -3.93
C GLY A 260 3.21 -19.12 -4.40
N LYS A 261 2.67 -19.23 -5.62
CA LYS A 261 1.81 -18.20 -6.24
C LYS A 261 0.64 -17.73 -5.38
N LYS A 262 0.14 -18.58 -4.47
CA LYS A 262 -0.96 -18.27 -3.55
C LYS A 262 -0.50 -17.75 -2.17
N TRP A 263 0.78 -17.45 -2.01
CA TRP A 263 1.40 -17.04 -0.75
C TRP A 263 2.07 -15.66 -0.83
N GLY A 264 1.73 -14.88 -1.85
CA GLY A 264 2.19 -13.51 -1.97
C GLY A 264 1.51 -12.61 -0.92
N LEU A 265 2.27 -11.68 -0.35
CA LEU A 265 1.76 -10.72 0.62
C LEU A 265 0.82 -9.69 -0.01
N PHE A 266 1.01 -9.35 -1.27
CA PHE A 266 0.22 -8.32 -1.93
C PHE A 266 -0.99 -8.92 -2.65
N LEU A 267 -2.17 -8.40 -2.35
CA LEU A 267 -3.42 -8.68 -3.06
C LEU A 267 -3.80 -7.46 -3.88
N LEU A 268 -3.61 -7.56 -5.19
CA LEU A 268 -4.05 -6.56 -6.15
C LEU A 268 -5.52 -6.80 -6.45
N ILE A 269 -6.33 -5.76 -6.33
CA ILE A 269 -7.78 -5.80 -6.56
C ILE A 269 -8.13 -4.73 -7.58
N SER A 270 -8.77 -5.15 -8.66
CA SER A 270 -9.39 -4.28 -9.65
C SER A 270 -10.89 -4.53 -9.65
N ALA A 271 -11.68 -3.45 -9.67
CA ALA A 271 -13.15 -3.54 -9.71
C ALA A 271 -13.73 -2.27 -10.35
N ARG A 272 -15.02 -2.29 -10.69
CA ARG A 272 -15.77 -1.12 -11.15
C ARG A 272 -16.92 -0.85 -10.20
N LYS A 273 -17.19 0.44 -9.92
CA LYS A 273 -18.40 0.79 -9.19
C LYS A 273 -19.62 0.40 -10.04
N ALA A 274 -20.52 -0.39 -9.45
CA ALA A 274 -21.75 -0.77 -10.15
C ALA A 274 -22.52 0.48 -10.62
N GLY A 275 -23.11 0.39 -11.81
CA GLY A 275 -24.00 1.43 -12.32
C GLY A 275 -25.18 1.63 -11.37
N ALA A 276 -25.74 2.84 -11.32
CA ALA A 276 -27.07 3.01 -10.74
C ALA A 276 -28.06 2.25 -11.64
N GLY A 277 -28.60 1.13 -11.15
CA GLY A 277 -29.68 0.39 -11.79
C GLY A 277 -30.93 1.23 -11.90
#